data_f3de4f824ff04f9b3a9bfc51fb7664cd
#
_entry.id   f3de4f824ff04f9b3a9bfc51fb7664cd
#
_cell.length_a   1.000
_cell.length_b   1.000
_cell.length_c   1.000
_cell.angle_alpha   90.00
_cell.angle_beta   90.00
_cell.angle_gamma   90.00
#
_symmetry.space_group_name_H-M   'P 1'
#
loop_
_entity.id
_entity.type
_entity.pdbx_description
1 polymer ?
#
loop_
_entity_poly.entity_id
_entity_poly.type
_entity_poly.pdbx_seq_one_letter_code
_entity_poly.pdbx_strand_id
1 'polypeptide(L)'
;GCTNTNFVNASGLHDDNHYTTAADMAKIARAAYENTTLRKIMRTTRYDLEATNKYDSVRTWINGNRMIRNGSEYYYEPCLGGKTGYTTTAGGTLVTYANINHRVLACVILKSENSATAYSDSIKLYKYVEKNGDFSPYEKKSDATTAVTTEVDHSGEEISYHKAPTVMDRVILGVKIGVIILVILCVAVILRIIHVQRIKRARRR
;
A
#
# COMPACT_ATOMS: atom_id res chain seq x y z
N GLY A 1 -18.41 -20.72 -7.67
CA GLY A 1 -18.30 -21.66 -6.57
C GLY A 1 -18.83 -21.11 -5.23
N CYS A 2 -19.55 -19.95 -5.25
CA CYS A 2 -20.23 -19.39 -4.07
C CYS A 2 -21.65 -19.95 -4.01
N THR A 3 -21.95 -20.74 -3.00
CA THR A 3 -23.25 -21.44 -2.85
C THR A 3 -24.14 -20.81 -1.78
N ASN A 4 -23.60 -19.90 -0.96
CA ASN A 4 -24.30 -19.24 0.12
C ASN A 4 -24.20 -17.72 0.00
N THR A 5 -24.33 -17.22 -1.22
CA THR A 5 -24.21 -15.79 -1.54
C THR A 5 -25.30 -15.39 -2.51
N ASN A 6 -25.99 -14.31 -2.21
CA ASN A 6 -26.93 -13.65 -3.11
C ASN A 6 -26.67 -12.14 -3.08
N PHE A 7 -26.30 -11.54 -4.21
CA PHE A 7 -26.11 -10.11 -4.36
C PHE A 7 -27.22 -9.53 -5.24
N VAL A 8 -28.02 -8.64 -4.68
CA VAL A 8 -29.13 -7.95 -5.38
C VAL A 8 -28.70 -6.64 -6.01
N ASN A 9 -27.54 -6.12 -5.63
CA ASN A 9 -26.95 -4.91 -6.21
C ASN A 9 -25.42 -4.95 -6.17
N ALA A 10 -24.81 -4.13 -7.00
CA ALA A 10 -23.34 -4.03 -7.07
C ALA A 10 -22.73 -3.02 -6.09
N SER A 11 -23.54 -2.16 -5.46
CA SER A 11 -23.08 -1.08 -4.59
C SER A 11 -22.86 -1.52 -3.15
N GLY A 12 -23.45 -2.64 -2.73
CA GLY A 12 -23.44 -3.11 -1.34
C GLY A 12 -24.44 -2.38 -0.45
N LEU A 13 -25.41 -1.67 -1.04
CA LEU A 13 -26.55 -1.14 -0.27
C LEU A 13 -27.34 -2.28 0.34
N HIS A 14 -27.83 -2.03 1.56
CA HIS A 14 -28.60 -3.04 2.30
C HIS A 14 -29.86 -3.46 1.55
N ASP A 15 -30.08 -4.76 1.53
CA ASP A 15 -31.31 -5.43 1.12
C ASP A 15 -31.37 -6.74 1.91
N ASP A 16 -32.55 -7.17 2.35
CA ASP A 16 -32.71 -8.39 3.15
C ASP A 16 -32.28 -9.67 2.40
N ASN A 17 -32.35 -9.63 1.05
CA ASN A 17 -31.88 -10.72 0.22
C ASN A 17 -30.39 -10.57 -0.20
N HIS A 18 -29.69 -9.54 0.30
CA HIS A 18 -28.27 -9.31 -0.01
C HIS A 18 -27.40 -9.92 1.09
N TYR A 19 -26.97 -11.14 0.91
CA TYR A 19 -26.19 -11.88 1.90
C TYR A 19 -25.00 -12.63 1.30
N THR A 20 -24.06 -12.96 2.16
CA THR A 20 -22.89 -13.76 1.83
C THR A 20 -22.35 -14.45 3.09
N THR A 21 -21.34 -15.30 2.92
CA THR A 21 -20.55 -15.89 4.00
C THR A 21 -19.08 -15.51 3.88
N ALA A 22 -18.33 -15.61 4.97
CA ALA A 22 -16.89 -15.36 4.95
C ALA A 22 -16.15 -16.31 3.99
N ALA A 23 -16.60 -17.56 3.89
CA ALA A 23 -16.02 -18.55 2.98
C ALA A 23 -16.25 -18.18 1.51
N ASP A 24 -17.44 -17.74 1.16
CA ASP A 24 -17.72 -17.31 -0.23
C ASP A 24 -17.02 -16.00 -0.56
N MET A 25 -16.99 -15.05 0.38
CA MET A 25 -16.21 -13.82 0.22
C MET A 25 -14.72 -14.08 0.06
N ALA A 26 -14.16 -15.10 0.69
CA ALA A 26 -12.77 -15.49 0.47
C ALA A 26 -12.51 -15.99 -0.95
N LYS A 27 -13.45 -16.72 -1.56
CA LYS A 27 -13.38 -17.13 -2.98
C LYS A 27 -13.43 -15.91 -3.92
N ILE A 28 -14.35 -14.98 -3.64
CA ILE A 28 -14.48 -13.73 -4.39
C ILE A 28 -13.21 -12.88 -4.22
N ALA A 29 -12.70 -12.79 -3.00
CA ALA A 29 -11.46 -12.08 -2.69
C ALA A 29 -10.28 -12.64 -3.49
N ARG A 30 -10.15 -13.97 -3.57
CA ARG A 30 -9.13 -14.61 -4.39
C ARG A 30 -9.23 -14.20 -5.84
N ALA A 31 -10.41 -14.32 -6.47
CA ALA A 31 -10.62 -13.90 -7.85
C ALA A 31 -10.33 -12.41 -8.09
N ALA A 32 -10.71 -11.55 -7.12
CA ALA A 32 -10.41 -10.13 -7.19
C ALA A 32 -8.90 -9.83 -7.08
N TYR A 33 -8.15 -10.57 -6.26
CA TYR A 33 -6.71 -10.43 -6.16
C TYR A 33 -5.96 -10.93 -7.42
N GLU A 34 -6.45 -11.97 -8.06
CA GLU A 34 -5.90 -12.48 -9.33
C GLU A 34 -6.07 -11.48 -10.48
N ASN A 35 -7.08 -10.59 -10.40
CA ASN A 35 -7.26 -9.50 -11.37
C ASN A 35 -6.28 -8.35 -11.09
N THR A 36 -5.36 -8.11 -12.01
CA THR A 36 -4.28 -7.12 -11.89
C THR A 36 -4.79 -5.69 -11.69
N THR A 37 -5.85 -5.31 -12.40
CA THR A 37 -6.47 -3.98 -12.29
C THR A 37 -7.11 -3.77 -10.93
N LEU A 38 -7.91 -4.73 -10.45
CA LEU A 38 -8.52 -4.66 -9.12
C LEU A 38 -7.45 -4.65 -8.03
N ARG A 39 -6.44 -5.49 -8.14
CA ARG A 39 -5.31 -5.53 -7.20
C ARG A 39 -4.60 -4.16 -7.14
N LYS A 40 -4.33 -3.53 -8.28
CA LYS A 40 -3.75 -2.18 -8.35
C LYS A 40 -4.64 -1.15 -7.64
N ILE A 41 -5.94 -1.13 -7.91
CA ILE A 41 -6.89 -0.22 -7.27
C ILE A 41 -6.93 -0.42 -5.75
N MET A 42 -7.05 -1.67 -5.30
CA MET A 42 -7.19 -2.01 -3.88
C MET A 42 -5.96 -1.64 -3.03
N ARG A 43 -4.78 -1.59 -3.63
CA ARG A 43 -3.52 -1.23 -2.94
C ARG A 43 -3.11 0.24 -3.07
N THR A 44 -3.71 0.99 -4.01
CA THR A 44 -3.42 2.41 -4.20
C THR A 44 -3.90 3.19 -2.98
N THR A 45 -2.98 3.84 -2.26
CA THR A 45 -3.28 4.58 -1.03
C THR A 45 -3.85 5.96 -1.29
N ARG A 46 -3.40 6.60 -2.37
CA ARG A 46 -3.81 7.94 -2.80
C ARG A 46 -3.86 7.98 -4.33
N TYR A 47 -4.85 8.66 -4.84
CA TYR A 47 -4.98 8.92 -6.28
C TYR A 47 -5.41 10.37 -6.50
N ASP A 48 -4.64 11.10 -7.28
CA ASP A 48 -4.95 12.47 -7.65
C ASP A 48 -5.57 12.47 -9.06
N LEU A 49 -6.81 12.94 -9.14
CA LEU A 49 -7.54 13.13 -10.38
C LEU A 49 -7.25 14.50 -10.93
N GLU A 50 -6.80 14.54 -12.18
CA GLU A 50 -6.62 15.77 -12.92
C GLU A 50 -7.92 16.57 -13.07
N ALA A 51 -7.79 17.86 -13.37
CA ALA A 51 -8.92 18.71 -13.66
C ALA A 51 -9.75 18.16 -14.83
N THR A 52 -11.06 18.37 -14.79
CA THR A 52 -12.01 17.94 -15.82
C THR A 52 -12.86 19.13 -16.26
N ASN A 53 -13.68 18.94 -17.27
CA ASN A 53 -14.62 19.97 -17.72
C ASN A 53 -15.72 20.36 -16.68
N LYS A 54 -15.83 19.61 -15.58
CA LYS A 54 -16.75 19.89 -14.46
C LYS A 54 -16.05 20.37 -13.20
N TYR A 55 -14.77 20.11 -13.09
CA TYR A 55 -13.95 20.45 -11.93
C TYR A 55 -12.61 20.98 -12.43
N ASP A 56 -12.34 22.21 -12.17
CA ASP A 56 -11.17 22.98 -12.63
C ASP A 56 -9.91 22.78 -11.77
N SER A 57 -10.03 21.96 -10.69
CA SER A 57 -8.94 21.67 -9.76
C SER A 57 -8.70 20.16 -9.61
N VAL A 58 -7.46 19.82 -9.26
CA VAL A 58 -7.08 18.44 -8.90
C VAL A 58 -7.84 17.99 -7.66
N ARG A 59 -8.39 16.78 -7.71
CA ARG A 59 -9.09 16.15 -6.59
C ARG A 59 -8.31 14.94 -6.10
N THR A 60 -8.01 14.92 -4.82
CA THR A 60 -7.31 13.80 -4.18
C THR A 60 -8.29 12.80 -3.58
N TRP A 61 -8.14 11.54 -3.94
CA TRP A 61 -8.84 10.42 -3.32
C TRP A 61 -7.89 9.62 -2.45
N ILE A 62 -8.34 9.35 -1.23
CA ILE A 62 -7.58 8.54 -0.25
C ILE A 62 -8.32 7.21 -0.08
N ASN A 63 -7.55 6.12 -0.15
CA ASN A 63 -8.11 4.79 0.06
C ASN A 63 -8.71 4.66 1.46
N GLY A 64 -9.93 4.12 1.54
CA GLY A 64 -10.63 3.90 2.81
C GLY A 64 -9.96 2.82 3.69
N ASN A 65 -9.16 1.93 3.12
CA ASN A 65 -8.45 0.91 3.90
C ASN A 65 -7.29 1.52 4.68
N ARG A 66 -7.47 1.64 6.01
CA ARG A 66 -6.48 2.24 6.90
C ARG A 66 -5.25 1.36 7.14
N MET A 67 -5.33 0.05 6.84
CA MET A 67 -4.21 -0.88 7.02
C MET A 67 -3.06 -0.63 6.05
N ILE A 68 -3.31 -0.02 4.89
CA ILE A 68 -2.26 0.35 3.91
C ILE A 68 -1.80 1.80 4.03
N ARG A 69 -2.39 2.59 4.91
CA ARG A 69 -2.11 4.02 5.06
C ARG A 69 -1.03 4.25 6.10
N ASN A 70 0.16 4.62 5.67
CA ASN A 70 1.24 4.99 6.57
C ASN A 70 0.80 6.14 7.50
N GLY A 71 1.07 6.00 8.80
CA GLY A 71 0.63 6.93 9.83
C GLY A 71 -0.78 6.68 10.39
N SER A 72 -1.51 5.68 9.87
CA SER A 72 -2.74 5.19 10.51
C SER A 72 -2.40 4.33 11.73
N GLU A 73 -3.21 4.40 12.79
CA GLU A 73 -3.13 3.49 13.95
C GLU A 73 -3.33 2.01 13.59
N TYR A 74 -3.99 1.74 12.44
CA TYR A 74 -4.21 0.38 11.92
C TYR A 74 -3.22 0.01 10.82
N TYR A 75 -2.17 0.81 10.60
CA TYR A 75 -1.18 0.48 9.59
C TYR A 75 -0.55 -0.88 9.88
N TYR A 76 -0.57 -1.75 8.89
CA TYR A 76 0.01 -3.09 8.98
C TYR A 76 0.91 -3.33 7.76
N GLU A 77 2.21 -3.31 7.97
CA GLU A 77 3.21 -3.33 6.89
C GLU A 77 3.00 -4.48 5.89
N PRO A 78 2.69 -5.72 6.31
CA PRO A 78 2.44 -6.81 5.37
C PRO A 78 1.16 -6.66 4.54
N CYS A 79 0.28 -5.69 4.84
CA CYS A 79 -1.00 -5.53 4.14
C CYS A 79 -0.77 -5.03 2.70
N LEU A 80 -1.32 -5.76 1.73
CA LEU A 80 -1.19 -5.50 0.31
C LEU A 80 -2.39 -4.74 -0.28
N GLY A 81 -3.42 -4.47 0.51
CA GLY A 81 -4.63 -3.81 0.05
C GLY A 81 -5.90 -4.47 0.54
N GLY A 82 -7.02 -4.08 -0.05
CA GLY A 82 -8.32 -4.64 0.30
C GLY A 82 -9.47 -3.67 0.10
N LYS A 83 -10.64 -4.02 0.63
CA LYS A 83 -11.87 -3.21 0.54
C LYS A 83 -12.60 -3.20 1.88
N THR A 84 -13.00 -2.02 2.29
CA THR A 84 -13.84 -1.79 3.47
C THR A 84 -15.30 -1.69 3.08
N GLY A 85 -16.19 -1.99 4.00
CA GLY A 85 -17.61 -1.74 3.87
C GLY A 85 -18.25 -1.46 5.23
N TYR A 86 -19.33 -0.71 5.21
CA TYR A 86 -20.14 -0.45 6.38
C TYR A 86 -21.58 -0.15 5.99
N THR A 87 -22.51 -0.79 6.64
CA THR A 87 -23.92 -0.35 6.73
C THR A 87 -24.37 -0.58 8.17
N THR A 88 -25.42 0.10 8.62
CA THR A 88 -25.95 -0.08 9.97
C THR A 88 -26.32 -1.54 10.24
N THR A 89 -26.86 -2.22 9.25
CA THR A 89 -27.27 -3.64 9.37
C THR A 89 -26.10 -4.60 9.30
N ALA A 90 -25.16 -4.38 8.37
CA ALA A 90 -24.00 -5.26 8.16
C ALA A 90 -22.89 -5.05 9.20
N GLY A 91 -22.87 -3.91 9.89
CA GLY A 91 -21.73 -3.53 10.72
C GLY A 91 -20.48 -3.26 9.90
N GLY A 92 -19.34 -3.32 10.54
CA GLY A 92 -18.04 -3.22 9.87
C GLY A 92 -17.74 -4.48 9.07
N THR A 93 -17.36 -4.30 7.80
CA THR A 93 -16.89 -5.39 6.93
C THR A 93 -15.53 -5.03 6.34
N LEU A 94 -14.66 -6.01 6.23
CA LEU A 94 -13.30 -5.81 5.73
C LEU A 94 -12.81 -7.07 5.02
N VAL A 95 -12.36 -6.89 3.80
CA VAL A 95 -11.57 -7.89 3.09
C VAL A 95 -10.19 -7.31 2.87
N THR A 96 -9.15 -7.99 3.31
CA THR A 96 -7.77 -7.57 3.15
C THR A 96 -6.89 -8.69 2.64
N TYR A 97 -5.75 -8.32 2.08
CA TYR A 97 -4.69 -9.23 1.67
C TYR A 97 -3.41 -8.84 2.38
N ALA A 98 -2.64 -9.82 2.80
CA ALA A 98 -1.34 -9.60 3.40
C ALA A 98 -0.33 -10.65 2.95
N ASN A 99 0.93 -10.25 2.85
CA ASN A 99 2.03 -11.18 2.62
C ASN A 99 2.54 -11.70 3.97
N ILE A 100 2.23 -12.94 4.29
CA ILE A 100 2.62 -13.59 5.52
C ILE A 100 3.48 -14.81 5.16
N ASN A 101 4.70 -14.86 5.66
CA ASN A 101 5.65 -15.95 5.39
C ASN A 101 5.78 -16.23 3.88
N HIS A 102 5.97 -15.17 3.08
CA HIS A 102 6.09 -15.23 1.60
C HIS A 102 4.83 -15.76 0.89
N ARG A 103 3.67 -15.75 1.53
CA ARG A 103 2.39 -16.16 0.95
C ARG A 103 1.36 -15.05 1.07
N VAL A 104 0.59 -14.86 0.02
CA VAL A 104 -0.53 -13.92 0.05
C VAL A 104 -1.74 -14.60 0.65
N LEU A 105 -2.19 -14.09 1.77
CA LEU A 105 -3.38 -14.54 2.47
C LEU A 105 -4.48 -13.49 2.34
N ALA A 106 -5.72 -13.95 2.15
CA ALA A 106 -6.91 -13.12 2.26
C ALA A 106 -7.53 -13.29 3.65
N CYS A 107 -7.87 -12.17 4.30
CA CYS A 107 -8.66 -12.15 5.53
C CYS A 107 -10.01 -11.50 5.26
N VAL A 108 -11.07 -12.14 5.73
CA VAL A 108 -12.45 -11.68 5.57
C VAL A 108 -13.07 -11.50 6.95
N ILE A 109 -13.45 -10.27 7.27
CA ILE A 109 -14.21 -9.91 8.47
C ILE A 109 -15.60 -9.45 8.03
N LEU A 110 -16.63 -10.08 8.57
CA LEU A 110 -18.02 -9.71 8.35
C LEU A 110 -18.71 -9.44 9.68
N LYS A 111 -19.64 -8.51 9.68
CA LYS A 111 -20.50 -8.16 10.83
C LYS A 111 -19.70 -7.83 12.10
N SER A 112 -18.61 -7.10 11.93
CA SER A 112 -17.88 -6.52 13.06
C SER A 112 -18.70 -5.38 13.66
N GLU A 113 -18.55 -5.13 14.95
CA GLU A 113 -19.21 -4.05 15.67
C GLU A 113 -19.05 -2.70 14.96
N ASN A 114 -17.83 -2.44 14.50
CA ASN A 114 -17.48 -1.24 13.75
C ASN A 114 -16.23 -1.48 12.89
N SER A 115 -15.87 -0.47 12.10
CA SER A 115 -14.70 -0.57 11.22
C SER A 115 -13.37 -0.68 12.00
N ALA A 116 -13.26 -0.06 13.18
CA ALA A 116 -12.05 -0.11 14.02
C ALA A 116 -11.80 -1.55 14.51
N THR A 117 -12.85 -2.20 14.99
CA THR A 117 -12.80 -3.61 15.42
C THR A 117 -12.44 -4.52 14.25
N ALA A 118 -13.00 -4.27 13.04
CA ALA A 118 -12.68 -5.06 11.85
C ALA A 118 -11.18 -4.99 11.49
N TYR A 119 -10.54 -3.82 11.59
CA TYR A 119 -9.09 -3.69 11.38
C TYR A 119 -8.29 -4.44 12.45
N SER A 120 -8.64 -4.24 13.72
CA SER A 120 -7.94 -4.88 14.83
C SER A 120 -8.00 -6.40 14.74
N ASP A 121 -9.15 -6.95 14.40
CA ASP A 121 -9.36 -8.38 14.28
C ASP A 121 -8.63 -8.95 13.06
N SER A 122 -8.63 -8.21 11.94
CA SER A 122 -7.85 -8.61 10.75
C SER A 122 -6.35 -8.72 11.09
N ILE A 123 -5.78 -7.73 11.80
CA ILE A 123 -4.38 -7.75 12.23
C ILE A 123 -4.10 -8.90 13.20
N LYS A 124 -4.99 -9.15 14.17
CA LYS A 124 -4.85 -10.27 15.11
C LYS A 124 -4.85 -11.62 14.39
N LEU A 125 -5.74 -11.81 13.42
CA LEU A 125 -5.81 -13.03 12.62
C LEU A 125 -4.54 -13.25 11.79
N TYR A 126 -4.00 -12.21 11.13
CA TYR A 126 -2.74 -12.33 10.41
C TYR A 126 -1.59 -12.71 11.34
N LYS A 127 -1.45 -12.05 12.49
CA LYS A 127 -0.41 -12.37 13.48
C LYS A 127 -0.59 -13.78 14.06
N TYR A 128 -1.83 -14.21 14.25
CA TYR A 128 -2.09 -15.58 14.70
C TYR A 128 -1.64 -16.61 13.66
N VAL A 129 -2.00 -16.40 12.37
CA VAL A 129 -1.63 -17.30 11.27
C VAL A 129 -0.11 -17.26 11.02
N GLU A 130 0.52 -16.10 11.14
CA GLU A 130 1.99 -15.95 11.02
C GLU A 130 2.72 -16.84 12.03
N LYS A 131 2.21 -16.88 13.28
CA LYS A 131 2.81 -17.62 14.39
C LYS A 131 2.46 -19.11 14.39
N ASN A 132 1.22 -19.47 14.04
CA ASN A 132 0.65 -20.79 14.26
C ASN A 132 0.21 -21.50 12.98
N GLY A 133 0.27 -20.82 11.82
CA GLY A 133 -0.22 -21.38 10.57
C GLY A 133 0.68 -22.49 10.06
N ASP A 134 0.09 -23.62 9.69
CA ASP A 134 0.78 -24.67 8.95
C ASP A 134 0.67 -24.39 7.44
N PHE A 135 1.76 -24.00 6.82
CA PHE A 135 1.85 -23.72 5.40
C PHE A 135 2.39 -24.91 4.58
N SER A 136 2.77 -25.99 5.22
CA SER A 136 3.37 -27.17 4.58
C SER A 136 2.51 -27.78 3.47
N PRO A 137 1.17 -27.85 3.57
CA PRO A 137 0.33 -28.37 2.52
C PRO A 137 0.34 -27.52 1.23
N TYR A 138 0.81 -26.29 1.32
CA TYR A 138 0.86 -25.31 0.23
C TYR A 138 2.27 -25.07 -0.29
N GLU A 139 3.27 -25.74 0.27
CA GLU A 139 4.61 -25.70 -0.29
C GLU A 139 4.59 -26.40 -1.65
N LYS A 140 4.84 -25.66 -2.73
CA LYS A 140 5.12 -26.28 -4.02
C LYS A 140 6.32 -27.18 -3.80
N LYS A 141 6.19 -28.48 -4.11
CA LYS A 141 7.36 -29.33 -4.30
C LYS A 141 8.27 -28.56 -5.27
N SER A 142 9.43 -28.19 -4.80
CA SER A 142 10.41 -27.50 -5.63
C SER A 142 10.95 -28.51 -6.64
N ASP A 143 10.33 -28.60 -7.78
CA ASP A 143 11.06 -29.02 -8.96
C ASP A 143 12.05 -27.91 -9.26
N ALA A 144 13.31 -28.29 -9.25
CA ALA A 144 14.46 -27.44 -9.34
C ALA A 144 14.35 -26.38 -10.44
N THR A 145 14.89 -25.20 -10.09
CA THR A 145 15.27 -24.16 -11.05
C THR A 145 14.09 -23.40 -11.69
N THR A 146 13.59 -22.39 -11.00
CA THR A 146 12.99 -21.28 -11.71
C THR A 146 13.40 -19.99 -11.03
N ALA A 147 14.20 -19.23 -11.78
CA ALA A 147 14.55 -17.85 -11.48
C ALA A 147 13.31 -17.06 -11.03
N VAL A 148 13.54 -16.09 -10.15
CA VAL A 148 12.57 -15.06 -9.81
C VAL A 148 12.10 -14.43 -11.10
N THR A 149 10.96 -14.87 -11.60
CA THR A 149 10.23 -14.14 -12.65
C THR A 149 9.53 -12.99 -11.96
N THR A 150 10.07 -11.79 -12.12
CA THR A 150 9.30 -10.55 -12.04
C THR A 150 8.07 -10.74 -12.94
N GLU A 151 6.88 -10.78 -12.34
CA GLU A 151 5.65 -10.74 -13.15
C GLU A 151 5.61 -9.37 -13.84
N VAL A 152 5.94 -9.40 -15.11
CA VAL A 152 5.71 -8.28 -16.04
C VAL A 152 4.23 -8.27 -16.34
N ASP A 153 3.55 -7.15 -16.15
CA ASP A 153 2.19 -6.98 -16.62
C ASP A 153 2.20 -7.06 -18.17
N HIS A 154 1.06 -7.35 -18.76
CA HIS A 154 0.94 -7.47 -20.22
C HIS A 154 1.22 -6.16 -21.00
N SER A 155 1.51 -5.05 -20.34
CA SER A 155 1.92 -3.76 -20.91
C SER A 155 3.44 -3.56 -20.93
N GLY A 156 4.23 -4.46 -20.33
CA GLY A 156 5.69 -4.36 -20.28
C GLY A 156 6.24 -3.28 -19.34
N GLU A 157 5.39 -2.65 -18.55
CA GLU A 157 5.82 -1.69 -17.53
C GLU A 157 6.15 -2.41 -16.21
N GLU A 158 7.38 -2.25 -15.77
CA GLU A 158 7.84 -2.65 -14.46
C GLU A 158 7.04 -1.88 -13.39
N ILE A 159 6.19 -2.57 -12.63
CA ILE A 159 5.47 -1.93 -11.52
C ILE A 159 6.49 -1.68 -10.41
N SER A 160 7.16 -0.54 -10.46
CA SER A 160 8.02 -0.11 -9.37
C SER A 160 7.14 0.21 -8.15
N TYR A 161 7.28 -0.59 -7.13
CA TYR A 161 6.65 -0.33 -5.84
C TYR A 161 7.34 0.86 -5.19
N HIS A 162 6.77 2.05 -5.30
CA HIS A 162 7.21 3.17 -4.48
C HIS A 162 6.83 2.87 -3.03
N LYS A 163 7.74 2.20 -2.33
CA LYS A 163 7.71 2.14 -0.88
C LYS A 163 7.73 3.60 -0.40
N ALA A 164 6.68 4.00 0.32
CA ALA A 164 6.69 5.33 0.92
C ALA A 164 7.97 5.45 1.77
N PRO A 165 8.74 6.55 1.62
CA PRO A 165 10.02 6.68 2.30
C PRO A 165 9.81 6.55 3.80
N THR A 166 10.54 5.65 4.43
CA THR A 166 10.53 5.46 5.88
C THR A 166 11.06 6.73 6.57
N VAL A 167 10.82 6.86 7.88
CA VAL A 167 11.42 7.95 8.66
C VAL A 167 12.94 7.97 8.48
N MET A 168 13.55 6.80 8.42
CA MET A 168 14.99 6.64 8.18
C MET A 168 15.40 7.15 6.80
N ASP A 169 14.64 6.89 5.76
CA ASP A 169 14.92 7.38 4.40
C ASP A 169 14.87 8.91 4.33
N ARG A 170 13.92 9.51 5.06
CA ARG A 170 13.80 10.98 5.18
C ARG A 170 14.98 11.58 5.95
N VAL A 171 15.43 10.92 7.02
CA VAL A 171 16.62 11.33 7.78
C VAL A 171 17.86 11.24 6.91
N ILE A 172 18.07 10.12 6.20
CA ILE A 172 19.21 9.93 5.29
C ILE A 172 19.19 10.98 4.16
N LEU A 173 18.02 11.27 3.58
CA LEU A 173 17.87 12.32 2.57
C LEU A 173 18.22 13.69 3.14
N GLY A 174 17.73 14.00 4.35
CA GLY A 174 18.03 15.26 5.05
C GLY A 174 19.52 15.44 5.30
N VAL A 175 20.22 14.38 5.76
CA VAL A 175 21.68 14.37 5.94
C VAL A 175 22.42 14.58 4.62
N LYS A 176 22.02 13.89 3.55
CA LYS A 176 22.63 14.06 2.21
C LYS A 176 22.48 15.50 1.69
N ILE A 177 21.30 16.09 1.84
CA ILE A 177 21.04 17.49 1.45
C ILE A 177 21.90 18.44 2.30
N GLY A 178 21.98 18.23 3.60
CA GLY A 178 22.82 19.01 4.51
C GLY A 178 24.29 18.99 4.11
N VAL A 179 24.82 17.83 3.77
CA VAL A 179 26.23 17.68 3.28
C VAL A 179 26.44 18.43 1.97
N ILE A 180 25.52 18.36 1.03
CA ILE A 180 25.60 19.08 -0.26
C ILE A 180 25.63 20.60 -0.01
N ILE A 181 24.76 21.12 0.84
CA ILE A 181 24.72 22.55 1.18
C ILE A 181 26.05 22.98 1.82
N LEU A 182 26.59 22.18 2.74
CA LEU A 182 27.87 22.47 3.39
C LEU A 182 29.00 22.55 2.35
N VAL A 183 29.07 21.62 1.42
CA VAL A 183 30.08 21.62 0.36
C VAL A 183 29.95 22.87 -0.53
N ILE A 184 28.74 23.25 -0.92
CA ILE A 184 28.51 24.46 -1.70
C ILE A 184 28.97 25.71 -0.95
N LEU A 185 28.68 25.82 0.35
CA LEU A 185 29.13 26.93 1.18
C LEU A 185 30.67 26.98 1.30
N CYS A 186 31.31 25.83 1.51
CA CYS A 186 32.79 25.75 1.55
C CYS A 186 33.41 26.21 0.22
N VAL A 187 32.88 25.75 -0.92
CA VAL A 187 33.34 26.19 -2.24
C VAL A 187 33.17 27.69 -2.44
N ALA A 188 32.02 28.25 -2.05
CA ALA A 188 31.76 29.70 -2.15
C ALA A 188 32.77 30.52 -1.30
N VAL A 189 33.06 30.06 -0.08
CA VAL A 189 34.07 30.70 0.79
C VAL A 189 35.46 30.65 0.15
N ILE A 190 35.87 29.49 -0.38
CA ILE A 190 37.17 29.33 -1.05
C ILE A 190 37.26 30.28 -2.25
N LEU A 191 36.23 30.31 -3.10
CA LEU A 191 36.22 31.22 -4.25
C LEU A 191 36.29 32.67 -3.84
N ARG A 192 35.62 33.07 -2.74
CA ARG A 192 35.69 34.42 -2.20
C ARG A 192 37.13 34.77 -1.70
N ILE A 193 37.79 33.84 -1.01
CA ILE A 193 39.16 34.01 -0.56
C ILE A 193 40.11 34.19 -1.76
N ILE A 194 39.98 33.33 -2.80
CA ILE A 194 40.79 33.42 -4.01
C ILE A 194 40.56 34.76 -4.69
N HIS A 195 39.31 35.20 -4.81
CA HIS A 195 38.95 36.48 -5.42
C HIS A 195 39.59 37.67 -4.68
N VAL A 196 39.46 37.69 -3.34
CA VAL A 196 40.10 38.75 -2.51
C VAL A 196 41.63 38.73 -2.64
N GLN A 197 42.24 37.57 -2.67
CA GLN A 197 43.69 37.46 -2.87
C GLN A 197 44.12 37.95 -4.26
N ARG A 198 43.34 37.69 -5.32
CA ARG A 198 43.61 38.19 -6.66
C ARG A 198 43.55 39.74 -6.69
N ILE A 199 42.55 40.35 -6.08
CA ILE A 199 42.44 41.81 -5.98
C ILE A 199 43.62 42.40 -5.21
N LYS A 200 44.03 41.80 -4.06
CA LYS A 200 45.18 42.28 -3.28
C LYS A 200 46.49 42.17 -4.09
N ARG A 201 46.67 41.12 -4.91
CA ARG A 201 47.86 40.99 -5.79
C ARG A 201 47.86 42.01 -6.91
N ALA A 202 46.68 42.30 -7.49
CA ALA A 202 46.55 43.33 -8.57
C ALA A 202 46.83 44.77 -8.06
N ARG A 203 46.55 45.07 -6.77
CA ARG A 203 46.83 46.39 -6.17
C ARG A 203 48.29 46.58 -5.72
N ARG A 204 49.08 45.49 -5.75
CA ARG A 204 50.51 45.55 -5.35
C ARG A 204 51.46 45.63 -6.58
N ARG A 205 50.91 45.61 -7.77
CA ARG A 205 51.60 45.88 -9.07
C ARG A 205 51.21 47.26 -9.57
#